data_1470aa9807255a5ea22e0f149f9b6a74
#
_entry.id   1470aa9807255a5ea22e0f149f9b6a74
#
_cell.length_a   1.000
_cell.length_b   1.000
_cell.length_c   1.000
_cell.angle_alpha   90.00
_cell.angle_beta   90.00
_cell.angle_gamma   90.00
#
_symmetry.space_group_name_H-M   'P 1'
#
loop_
_entity.id
_entity.type
_entity.pdbx_description
1 polymer ?
#
loop_
_entity_poly.entity_id
_entity_poly.type
_entity_poly.pdbx_seq_one_letter_code
_entity_poly.pdbx_strand_id
1 'polypeptide(L)'
;MRIIAVDFDGVIHSFHKGWQDGSLYGGVIEGAVKEINRLQKEGFEIVIFTTRTNFVEILKWLQEKGIFNVEITNIKPKDAIAFIDDRAIRFENNWSSIVKYFI
;
A
#
# COMPACT_ATOMS: atom_id res chain seq x y z
N MET A 1 8.14 16.00 -7.52
CA MET A 1 7.48 15.61 -6.27
C MET A 1 7.89 14.19 -5.89
N ARG A 2 8.13 13.94 -4.62
CA ARG A 2 8.58 12.63 -4.17
C ARG A 2 7.39 11.68 -3.98
N ILE A 3 7.40 10.56 -4.67
CA ILE A 3 6.31 9.58 -4.67
C ILE A 3 6.66 8.44 -3.74
N ILE A 4 5.72 8.08 -2.87
CA ILE A 4 5.78 6.87 -2.05
C ILE A 4 4.63 5.98 -2.51
N ALA A 5 4.97 4.77 -2.97
CA ALA A 5 3.98 3.78 -3.34
C ALA A 5 3.63 2.94 -2.11
N VAL A 6 2.36 2.84 -1.80
CA VAL A 6 1.88 2.16 -0.60
C VAL A 6 0.93 1.04 -1.03
N ASP A 7 1.23 -0.18 -0.61
CA ASP A 7 0.33 -1.31 -0.82
C ASP A 7 -0.98 -1.10 -0.04
N PHE A 8 -2.04 -1.71 -0.52
CA PHE A 8 -3.35 -1.56 0.10
C PHE A 8 -3.64 -2.67 1.11
N ASP A 9 -3.78 -3.91 0.63
CA ASP A 9 -4.11 -5.04 1.49
C ASP A 9 -2.92 -5.42 2.36
N GLY A 10 -3.15 -5.50 3.67
CA GLY A 10 -2.10 -5.82 4.63
C GLY A 10 -1.28 -4.62 5.10
N VAL A 11 -1.48 -3.44 4.51
CA VAL A 11 -0.74 -2.22 4.86
C VAL A 11 -1.70 -1.11 5.30
N ILE A 12 -2.76 -0.86 4.54
CA ILE A 12 -3.81 0.12 4.89
C ILE A 12 -5.08 -0.60 5.30
N HIS A 13 -5.53 -1.54 4.48
CA HIS A 13 -6.72 -2.36 4.71
C HIS A 13 -6.32 -3.62 5.45
N SER A 14 -7.00 -3.93 6.54
CA SER A 14 -6.77 -5.15 7.30
C SER A 14 -7.23 -6.35 6.47
N PHE A 15 -6.29 -7.10 5.94
CA PHE A 15 -6.53 -8.22 5.04
C PHE A 15 -6.43 -9.56 5.80
N HIS A 16 -6.99 -9.59 7.01
CA HIS A 16 -6.77 -10.68 7.96
C HIS A 16 -7.37 -12.02 7.54
N LYS A 17 -8.29 -12.02 6.59
CA LYS A 17 -8.89 -13.26 6.02
C LYS A 17 -8.31 -13.62 4.65
N GLY A 18 -7.34 -12.86 4.14
CA GLY A 18 -6.85 -13.03 2.79
C GLY A 18 -7.91 -12.66 1.75
N TRP A 19 -7.72 -13.10 0.53
CA TRP A 19 -8.67 -12.84 -0.55
C TRP A 19 -9.98 -13.59 -0.31
N GLN A 20 -11.09 -12.88 -0.43
CA GLN A 20 -12.44 -13.44 -0.35
C GLN A 20 -13.16 -13.22 -1.69
N ASP A 21 -14.07 -12.27 -1.74
CA ASP A 21 -14.86 -11.96 -2.93
C ASP A 21 -14.54 -10.59 -3.52
N GLY A 22 -13.45 -9.97 -3.08
CA GLY A 22 -13.08 -8.61 -3.47
C GLY A 22 -13.68 -7.52 -2.61
N SER A 23 -14.54 -7.85 -1.65
CA SER A 23 -15.11 -6.86 -0.74
C SER A 23 -14.04 -6.29 0.20
N LEU A 24 -14.26 -5.05 0.65
CA LEU A 24 -13.40 -4.38 1.62
C LEU A 24 -13.94 -4.64 3.02
N TYR A 25 -13.72 -5.86 3.49
CA TYR A 25 -14.33 -6.38 4.71
C TYR A 25 -13.61 -5.98 5.98
N GLY A 26 -12.36 -5.56 5.87
CA GLY A 26 -11.54 -5.25 7.03
C GLY A 26 -11.62 -3.79 7.45
N GLY A 27 -11.02 -3.49 8.59
CA GLY A 27 -10.85 -2.12 9.04
C GLY A 27 -9.56 -1.51 8.50
N VAL A 28 -9.29 -0.27 8.91
CA VAL A 28 -8.03 0.38 8.60
C VAL A 28 -6.97 -0.05 9.61
N ILE A 29 -5.76 -0.29 9.13
CA ILE A 29 -4.64 -0.67 9.99
C ILE A 29 -4.22 0.53 10.84
N GLU A 30 -3.97 0.29 12.12
CA GLU A 30 -3.59 1.34 13.05
C GLU A 30 -2.39 2.13 12.54
N GLY A 31 -2.50 3.46 12.60
CA GLY A 31 -1.45 4.36 12.17
C GLY A 31 -1.52 4.76 10.70
N ALA A 32 -2.21 4.00 9.85
CA ALA A 32 -2.22 4.26 8.41
C ALA A 32 -2.77 5.66 8.07
N VAL A 33 -3.92 6.02 8.59
CA VAL A 33 -4.55 7.32 8.29
C VAL A 33 -3.67 8.46 8.78
N LYS A 34 -3.24 8.39 10.02
CA LYS A 34 -2.41 9.43 10.64
C LYS A 34 -1.10 9.64 9.89
N GLU A 35 -0.41 8.56 9.59
CA GLU A 35 0.93 8.66 9.00
C GLU A 35 0.90 8.97 7.50
N ILE A 36 -0.09 8.48 6.78
CA ILE A 36 -0.28 8.88 5.38
C ILE A 36 -0.58 10.38 5.29
N ASN A 37 -1.48 10.87 6.13
CA ASN A 37 -1.79 12.31 6.17
C ASN A 37 -0.56 13.13 6.53
N ARG A 38 0.27 12.62 7.43
CA ARG A 38 1.51 13.29 7.83
C ARG A 38 2.50 13.37 6.66
N LEU A 39 2.65 12.28 5.92
CA LEU A 39 3.51 12.28 4.73
C LEU A 39 3.02 13.27 3.68
N GLN A 40 1.72 13.32 3.44
CA GLN A 40 1.14 14.27 2.49
C GLN A 40 1.39 15.73 2.92
N LYS A 41 1.29 16.01 4.20
CA LYS A 41 1.61 17.33 4.75
C LYS A 41 3.06 17.73 4.51
N GLU A 42 3.97 16.76 4.54
CA GLU A 42 5.39 16.99 4.30
C GLU A 42 5.72 17.07 2.79
N GLY A 43 4.72 17.01 1.93
CA GLY A 43 4.88 17.19 0.50
C GLY A 43 5.11 15.90 -0.30
N PHE A 44 4.93 14.75 0.32
CA PHE A 44 5.01 13.48 -0.42
C PHE A 44 3.72 13.20 -1.17
N GLU A 45 3.84 12.68 -2.38
CA GLU A 45 2.71 12.18 -3.14
C GLU A 45 2.53 10.69 -2.81
N ILE A 46 1.33 10.31 -2.43
CA ILE A 46 1.00 8.93 -2.07
C ILE A 46 0.27 8.26 -3.23
N VAL A 47 0.82 7.16 -3.71
CA VAL A 47 0.21 6.34 -4.76
C VAL A 47 -0.09 4.98 -4.15
N ILE A 48 -1.34 4.55 -4.23
CA ILE A 48 -1.76 3.25 -3.75
C ILE A 48 -1.52 2.23 -4.87
N PHE A 49 -0.60 1.31 -4.62
CA PHE A 49 -0.23 0.26 -5.57
C PHE A 49 -0.88 -1.05 -5.14
N THR A 50 -1.82 -1.55 -5.93
CA THR A 50 -2.60 -2.74 -5.58
C THR A 50 -2.81 -3.63 -6.79
N THR A 51 -2.99 -4.93 -6.57
CA THR A 51 -3.38 -5.86 -7.62
C THR A 51 -4.89 -5.93 -7.81
N ARG A 52 -5.66 -5.29 -6.93
CA ARG A 52 -7.11 -5.19 -7.09
C ARG A 52 -7.47 -4.35 -8.31
N THR A 53 -8.67 -4.55 -8.83
CA THR A 53 -9.20 -3.79 -9.97
C THR A 53 -10.38 -2.89 -9.61
N ASN A 54 -10.95 -3.05 -8.43
CA ASN A 54 -12.12 -2.28 -7.97
C ASN A 54 -11.70 -0.91 -7.40
N PHE A 55 -11.08 -0.08 -8.23
CA PHE A 55 -10.48 1.19 -7.82
C PHE A 55 -11.49 2.18 -7.23
N VAL A 56 -12.69 2.24 -7.80
CA VAL A 56 -13.73 3.16 -7.31
C VAL A 56 -14.13 2.83 -5.87
N GLU A 57 -14.29 1.56 -5.57
CA GLU A 57 -14.62 1.10 -4.23
C GLU A 57 -13.48 1.39 -3.24
N ILE A 58 -12.24 1.16 -3.66
CA ILE A 58 -11.07 1.43 -2.84
C ILE A 58 -10.97 2.92 -2.53
N LEU A 59 -11.14 3.76 -3.54
CA LEU A 59 -11.07 5.21 -3.37
C LEU A 59 -12.13 5.70 -2.39
N LYS A 60 -13.35 5.21 -2.54
CA LYS A 60 -14.46 5.55 -1.65
C LYS A 60 -14.16 5.10 -0.22
N TRP A 61 -13.67 3.87 -0.06
CA TRP A 61 -13.28 3.34 1.26
C TRP A 61 -12.20 4.20 1.91
N LEU A 62 -11.16 4.57 1.15
CA LEU A 62 -10.09 5.43 1.64
C LEU A 62 -10.63 6.78 2.10
N GLN A 63 -11.50 7.41 1.32
CA GLN A 63 -12.10 8.69 1.67
C GLN A 63 -12.94 8.59 2.95
N GLU A 64 -13.68 7.52 3.10
CA GLU A 64 -14.47 7.28 4.31
C GLU A 64 -13.59 7.14 5.55
N LYS A 65 -12.34 6.66 5.38
CA LYS A 65 -11.39 6.53 6.48
C LYS A 65 -10.55 7.78 6.71
N GLY A 66 -10.67 8.79 5.86
CA GLY A 66 -9.94 10.05 6.00
C GLY A 66 -8.65 10.12 5.20
N ILE A 67 -8.51 9.30 4.17
CA ILE A 67 -7.37 9.34 3.25
C ILE A 67 -7.83 9.90 1.92
N PHE A 68 -7.29 11.06 1.54
CA PHE A 68 -7.69 11.82 0.34
C PHE A 68 -6.48 12.07 -0.54
N ASN A 69 -6.74 12.52 -1.77
CA ASN A 69 -5.71 12.96 -2.72
C ASN A 69 -4.67 11.88 -3.02
N VAL A 70 -5.12 10.65 -3.19
CA VAL A 70 -4.26 9.54 -3.57
C VAL A 70 -4.64 9.03 -4.95
N GLU A 71 -3.65 8.58 -5.69
CA GLU A 71 -3.84 7.88 -6.95
C GLU A 71 -3.82 6.38 -6.66
N ILE A 72 -4.61 5.60 -7.38
CA ILE A 72 -4.64 4.14 -7.26
C ILE A 72 -4.19 3.55 -8.58
N THR A 73 -3.27 2.59 -8.53
CA THR A 73 -2.72 1.95 -9.73
C THR A 73 -2.38 0.50 -9.47
N ASN A 74 -2.38 -0.32 -10.53
CA ASN A 74 -1.81 -1.66 -10.49
C ASN A 74 -0.53 -1.75 -11.33
N ILE A 75 0.00 -0.61 -11.73
CA ILE A 75 1.28 -0.51 -12.43
C ILE A 75 2.31 0.07 -11.45
N LYS A 76 3.43 -0.61 -11.28
CA LYS A 76 4.48 -0.17 -10.36
C LYS A 76 4.98 1.23 -10.76
N PRO A 77 4.83 2.25 -9.90
CA PRO A 77 5.28 3.61 -10.23
C PRO A 77 6.79 3.66 -10.39
N LYS A 78 7.27 3.98 -11.58
CA LYS A 78 8.71 3.98 -11.87
C LYS A 78 9.49 5.04 -11.11
N ASP A 79 8.84 6.13 -10.72
CA ASP A 79 9.48 7.26 -10.04
C ASP A 79 9.30 7.23 -8.51
N ALA A 80 8.73 6.17 -7.97
CA ALA A 80 8.57 6.04 -6.53
C ALA A 80 9.94 5.93 -5.84
N ILE A 81 10.13 6.70 -4.78
CA ILE A 81 11.36 6.64 -3.99
C ILE A 81 11.34 5.49 -2.98
N ALA A 82 10.16 4.97 -2.68
CA ALA A 82 10.00 3.86 -1.74
C ALA A 82 8.69 3.12 -2.00
N PHE A 83 8.67 1.85 -1.61
CA PHE A 83 7.48 1.00 -1.64
C PHE A 83 7.23 0.50 -0.22
N ILE A 84 6.05 0.78 0.33
CA ILE A 84 5.62 0.28 1.63
C ILE A 84 4.74 -0.93 1.38
N ASP A 85 5.23 -2.12 1.72
CA ASP A 85 4.61 -3.39 1.37
C ASP A 85 4.89 -4.40 2.49
N ASP A 86 3.91 -5.27 2.77
CA ASP A 86 4.02 -6.25 3.85
C ASP A 86 4.67 -7.58 3.42
N ARG A 87 4.91 -7.78 2.12
CA ARG A 87 5.48 -9.03 1.60
C ARG A 87 6.82 -8.86 0.88
N ALA A 88 7.27 -7.64 0.74
CA ALA A 88 8.52 -7.34 0.06
C ALA A 88 9.73 -7.74 0.92
N ILE A 89 10.74 -8.23 0.25
CA ILE A 89 12.05 -8.50 0.87
C ILE A 89 13.02 -7.47 0.33
N ARG A 90 13.68 -6.74 1.22
CA ARG A 90 14.67 -5.76 0.83
C ARG A 90 15.89 -6.44 0.24
N PHE A 91 16.22 -6.08 -1.01
CA PHE A 91 17.43 -6.60 -1.63
C PHE A 91 18.64 -5.75 -1.22
N GLU A 92 19.64 -6.40 -0.68
CA GLU A 92 20.88 -5.78 -0.21
C GLU A 92 22.11 -6.55 -0.72
N ASN A 93 22.07 -6.97 -1.98
CA ASN A 93 23.11 -7.82 -2.59
C ASN A 93 23.29 -9.13 -1.82
N ASN A 94 22.20 -9.70 -1.38
CA ASN A 94 22.17 -10.82 -0.43
C ASN A 94 21.32 -12.00 -0.93
N TRP A 95 21.48 -12.38 -2.19
CA TRP A 95 20.71 -13.48 -2.79
C TRP A 95 20.70 -14.75 -1.95
N SER A 96 21.87 -15.16 -1.44
CA SER A 96 21.96 -16.40 -0.66
C SER A 96 21.16 -16.34 0.64
N SER A 97 21.06 -15.17 1.27
CA SER A 97 20.23 -14.99 2.46
C SER A 97 18.74 -15.01 2.11
N ILE A 98 18.36 -14.38 1.00
CA ILE A 98 16.97 -14.34 0.56
C ILE A 98 16.45 -15.73 0.24
N VAL A 99 17.22 -16.53 -0.47
CA VAL A 99 16.84 -17.87 -0.89
C VAL A 99 16.52 -18.75 0.33
N LYS A 100 17.18 -18.52 1.46
CA LYS A 100 16.95 -19.29 2.69
C LYS A 100 15.56 -19.11 3.29
N TYR A 101 14.82 -18.07 2.88
CA TYR A 101 13.42 -17.93 3.29
C TYR A 101 12.51 -18.94 2.58
N PHE A 102 12.95 -19.55 1.50
CA PHE A 102 12.11 -20.35 0.62
C PHE A 102 12.55 -21.82 0.52
N ILE A 103 13.81 -22.09 0.65
CA ILE A 103 14.38 -23.43 0.58
C ILE A 103 15.45 -23.59 1.66
#